data_7349f0ffa751215d91c063a462fc1a26
#
_entry.id   7349f0ffa751215d91c063a462fc1a26
#
_cell.length_a   1.000
_cell.length_b   1.000
_cell.length_c   1.000
_cell.angle_alpha   90.00
_cell.angle_beta   90.00
_cell.angle_gamma   90.00
#
_symmetry.space_group_name_H-M   'P 1'
#
loop_
_entity.id
_entity.type
_entity.pdbx_description
1 polymer ?
#
loop_
_entity_poly.entity_id
_entity_poly.type
_entity_poly.pdbx_seq_one_letter_code
_entity_poly.pdbx_strand_id
1 'polypeptide(L)'
;MRVVLLLLLCMMAYGCRQKETRHRAAAISDRAAMPVLEGYDVTTLISDSGITRYRITTKKWLVFDKADTPYWEFPEGIYLEKFNMELKEDASIEADYAYYNEPAQRWTLKGNVHAMNLEGEYFETPLLYWDQKTESVYSDSSIVITRQASIIKGIGFQSNQELNKYTIKKIAYENDNTIVTKDGFQLEKNQNVKISIDADFSAE
;
A
#
# COMPACT_ATOMS: atom_id res chain seq x y z
N MET A 1 -68.99 31.72 -33.04
CA MET A 1 -68.61 31.02 -31.80
C MET A 1 -67.89 29.70 -32.02
N ARG A 2 -68.37 28.77 -32.84
CA ARG A 2 -67.74 27.45 -33.08
C ARG A 2 -66.36 27.48 -33.72
N VAL A 3 -66.10 28.46 -34.65
CA VAL A 3 -64.78 28.59 -35.32
C VAL A 3 -63.73 29.15 -34.39
N VAL A 4 -64.04 30.03 -33.48
CA VAL A 4 -63.13 30.61 -32.49
C VAL A 4 -62.68 29.53 -31.46
N LEU A 5 -63.65 28.65 -31.11
CA LEU A 5 -63.31 27.52 -30.18
C LEU A 5 -62.37 26.50 -30.80
N LEU A 6 -62.50 26.26 -32.12
CA LEU A 6 -61.60 25.37 -32.88
C LEU A 6 -60.20 25.91 -33.03
N LEU A 7 -60.10 27.29 -33.25
CA LEU A 7 -58.79 27.95 -33.32
C LEU A 7 -58.04 27.94 -31.96
N LEU A 8 -58.76 28.11 -30.86
CA LEU A 8 -58.23 28.07 -29.53
C LEU A 8 -57.70 26.63 -29.17
N LEU A 9 -58.46 25.61 -29.62
CA LEU A 9 -58.03 24.19 -29.41
C LEU A 9 -56.79 23.83 -30.20
N CYS A 10 -56.65 24.36 -31.45
CA CYS A 10 -55.44 24.19 -32.24
C CYS A 10 -54.20 24.86 -31.64
N MET A 11 -54.35 26.02 -31.01
CA MET A 11 -53.22 26.71 -30.34
C MET A 11 -52.70 25.94 -29.12
N MET A 12 -53.55 25.22 -28.40
CA MET A 12 -53.12 24.37 -27.27
C MET A 12 -52.38 23.12 -27.72
N ALA A 13 -52.55 22.66 -28.97
CA ALA A 13 -51.84 21.47 -29.49
C ALA A 13 -50.39 21.75 -29.96
N TYR A 14 -50.00 23.05 -30.13
CA TYR A 14 -48.62 23.41 -30.49
C TYR A 14 -47.68 23.68 -29.32
N GLY A 15 -48.20 23.70 -28.09
CA GLY A 15 -47.40 23.86 -26.91
C GLY A 15 -46.86 22.55 -26.40
N CYS A 16 -45.58 22.35 -26.40
CA CYS A 16 -44.74 21.29 -25.86
C CYS A 16 -44.22 20.26 -26.86
N ARG A 17 -43.42 20.71 -27.81
CA ARG A 17 -42.36 19.89 -28.34
C ARG A 17 -41.01 20.36 -27.76
N GLN A 18 -40.89 20.32 -26.43
CA GLN A 18 -39.61 20.45 -25.80
C GLN A 18 -38.86 19.17 -26.13
N LYS A 19 -37.97 19.25 -27.13
CA LYS A 19 -36.90 18.25 -27.26
C LYS A 19 -36.07 18.36 -25.99
N GLU A 20 -36.35 17.50 -25.02
CA GLU A 20 -35.32 17.16 -24.04
C GLU A 20 -34.11 16.65 -24.83
N THR A 21 -33.16 17.52 -25.07
CA THR A 21 -31.77 17.11 -25.26
C THR A 21 -31.40 16.45 -23.93
N ARG A 22 -31.76 15.18 -23.77
CA ARG A 22 -31.07 14.32 -22.81
C ARG A 22 -29.61 14.44 -23.22
N HIS A 23 -28.86 15.30 -22.50
CA HIS A 23 -27.44 15.10 -22.38
C HIS A 23 -27.32 13.68 -21.82
N ARG A 24 -27.23 12.68 -22.72
CA ARG A 24 -26.66 11.41 -22.35
C ARG A 24 -25.29 11.80 -21.81
N ALA A 25 -25.17 11.85 -20.48
CA ALA A 25 -23.86 11.76 -19.85
C ALA A 25 -23.17 10.67 -20.66
N ALA A 26 -22.06 11.03 -21.30
CA ALA A 26 -21.29 10.10 -22.11
C ALA A 26 -21.26 8.82 -21.32
N ALA A 27 -21.79 7.74 -21.92
CA ALA A 27 -21.91 6.49 -21.21
C ALA A 27 -20.50 6.22 -20.67
N ILE A 28 -20.37 6.17 -19.35
CA ILE A 28 -19.10 5.83 -18.70
C ILE A 28 -18.82 4.43 -19.23
N SER A 29 -18.00 4.37 -20.28
CA SER A 29 -17.83 3.15 -21.07
C SER A 29 -16.95 2.14 -20.37
N ASP A 30 -16.27 2.55 -19.30
CA ASP A 30 -15.40 1.67 -18.54
C ASP A 30 -15.50 1.96 -17.04
N ARG A 31 -16.43 1.28 -16.37
CA ARG A 31 -16.57 1.36 -14.92
C ARG A 31 -15.39 0.71 -14.17
N ALA A 32 -14.67 -0.19 -14.85
CA ALA A 32 -13.50 -0.84 -14.28
C ALA A 32 -12.32 0.12 -14.11
N ALA A 33 -12.25 1.15 -14.96
CA ALA A 33 -11.22 2.18 -14.93
C ALA A 33 -11.52 3.35 -13.97
N MET A 34 -12.68 3.34 -13.30
CA MET A 34 -13.07 4.42 -12.39
C MET A 34 -13.14 3.92 -10.95
N PRO A 35 -12.58 4.67 -9.99
CA PRO A 35 -12.73 4.31 -8.59
C PRO A 35 -14.21 4.43 -8.18
N VAL A 36 -14.69 3.50 -7.37
CA VAL A 36 -16.01 3.54 -6.76
C VAL A 36 -16.04 4.40 -5.51
N LEU A 37 -14.87 4.60 -4.91
CA LEU A 37 -14.66 5.48 -3.78
C LEU A 37 -13.36 6.26 -4.01
N GLU A 38 -13.43 7.56 -3.77
CA GLU A 38 -12.29 8.46 -3.73
C GLU A 38 -12.37 9.26 -2.42
N GLY A 39 -11.37 9.10 -1.57
CA GLY A 39 -11.25 9.80 -0.30
C GLY A 39 -10.02 10.71 -0.29
N TYR A 40 -10.13 11.85 0.39
CA TYR A 40 -9.04 12.80 0.59
C TYR A 40 -8.81 13.03 2.07
N ASP A 41 -7.56 13.18 2.48
CA ASP A 41 -7.14 13.40 3.88
C ASP A 41 -7.81 12.38 4.83
N VAL A 42 -7.68 11.09 4.46
CA VAL A 42 -8.36 9.99 5.15
C VAL A 42 -7.54 9.51 6.33
N THR A 43 -8.19 9.38 7.47
CA THR A 43 -7.70 8.57 8.60
C THR A 43 -8.75 7.53 8.93
N THR A 44 -8.38 6.25 8.87
CA THR A 44 -9.29 5.13 9.16
C THR A 44 -8.68 4.16 10.15
N LEU A 45 -9.53 3.56 10.96
CA LEU A 45 -9.15 2.52 11.92
C LEU A 45 -9.67 1.17 11.43
N ILE A 46 -8.80 0.18 11.45
CA ILE A 46 -9.14 -1.20 11.14
C ILE A 46 -9.18 -1.99 12.45
N SER A 47 -10.34 -2.57 12.73
CA SER A 47 -10.56 -3.37 13.93
C SER A 47 -10.80 -4.82 13.56
N ASP A 48 -10.24 -5.73 14.34
CA ASP A 48 -10.51 -7.15 14.29
C ASP A 48 -11.09 -7.60 15.63
N SER A 49 -12.25 -8.27 15.58
CA SER A 49 -12.94 -8.79 16.77
C SER A 49 -13.19 -7.72 17.84
N GLY A 50 -13.48 -6.48 17.41
CA GLY A 50 -13.75 -5.35 18.31
C GLY A 50 -12.51 -4.67 18.89
N ILE A 51 -11.31 -5.10 18.51
CA ILE A 51 -10.04 -4.50 18.92
C ILE A 51 -9.44 -3.74 17.74
N THR A 52 -9.13 -2.45 17.92
CA THR A 52 -8.41 -1.67 16.91
C THR A 52 -7.01 -2.22 16.75
N ARG A 53 -6.69 -2.64 15.53
CA ARG A 53 -5.39 -3.24 15.17
C ARG A 53 -4.51 -2.31 14.39
N TYR A 54 -5.10 -1.53 13.46
CA TYR A 54 -4.33 -0.68 12.56
C TYR A 54 -4.99 0.68 12.40
N ARG A 55 -4.17 1.68 12.09
CA ARG A 55 -4.60 2.99 11.58
C ARG A 55 -3.93 3.25 10.24
N ILE A 56 -4.71 3.65 9.26
CA ILE A 56 -4.21 4.11 7.97
C ILE A 56 -4.46 5.61 7.90
N THR A 57 -3.42 6.36 7.59
CA THR A 57 -3.48 7.78 7.27
C THR A 57 -2.93 8.00 5.86
N THR A 58 -3.68 8.70 5.02
CA THR A 58 -3.30 8.97 3.63
C THR A 58 -3.93 10.27 3.13
N LYS A 59 -3.26 10.95 2.21
CA LYS A 59 -3.83 12.13 1.54
C LYS A 59 -4.87 11.78 0.49
N LYS A 60 -4.70 10.61 -0.16
CA LYS A 60 -5.63 10.16 -1.20
C LYS A 60 -5.78 8.66 -1.19
N TRP A 61 -7.03 8.19 -1.18
CA TRP A 61 -7.39 6.78 -1.25
C TRP A 61 -8.38 6.55 -2.37
N LEU A 62 -8.05 5.64 -3.28
CA LEU A 62 -8.88 5.22 -4.39
C LEU A 62 -9.23 3.74 -4.25
N VAL A 63 -10.49 3.38 -4.45
CA VAL A 63 -10.98 2.00 -4.41
C VAL A 63 -11.54 1.63 -5.77
N PHE A 64 -11.02 0.58 -6.39
CA PHE A 64 -11.41 0.06 -7.69
C PHE A 64 -12.01 -1.35 -7.54
N ASP A 65 -13.23 -1.45 -7.02
CA ASP A 65 -13.90 -2.74 -6.77
C ASP A 65 -14.51 -3.35 -8.04
N LYS A 66 -14.64 -2.57 -9.12
CA LYS A 66 -15.15 -2.99 -10.43
C LYS A 66 -14.05 -3.29 -11.45
N ALA A 67 -12.79 -3.17 -11.07
CA ALA A 67 -11.67 -3.63 -11.89
C ALA A 67 -11.71 -5.17 -12.01
N ASP A 68 -11.13 -5.73 -13.07
CA ASP A 68 -11.01 -7.18 -13.25
C ASP A 68 -10.33 -7.86 -12.06
N THR A 69 -9.40 -7.15 -11.45
CA THR A 69 -8.79 -7.50 -10.16
C THR A 69 -9.03 -6.34 -9.21
N PRO A 70 -9.94 -6.45 -8.23
CA PRO A 70 -10.20 -5.39 -7.26
C PRO A 70 -8.96 -4.96 -6.50
N TYR A 71 -8.77 -3.64 -6.33
CA TYR A 71 -7.61 -3.09 -5.64
C TYR A 71 -7.89 -1.73 -5.00
N TRP A 72 -7.03 -1.38 -4.07
CA TRP A 72 -6.95 -0.04 -3.49
C TRP A 72 -5.63 0.61 -3.92
N GLU A 73 -5.66 1.93 -4.09
CA GLU A 73 -4.50 2.71 -4.47
C GLU A 73 -4.37 3.94 -3.57
N PHE A 74 -3.14 4.24 -3.18
CA PHE A 74 -2.77 5.37 -2.34
C PHE A 74 -1.68 6.17 -3.06
N PRO A 75 -2.07 7.01 -4.05
CA PRO A 75 -1.11 7.65 -4.96
C PRO A 75 -0.31 8.79 -4.32
N GLU A 76 -0.73 9.31 -3.17
CA GLU A 76 -0.11 10.45 -2.48
C GLU A 76 0.44 10.05 -1.11
N GLY A 77 0.89 8.79 -1.00
CA GLY A 77 1.50 8.23 0.19
C GLY A 77 0.52 7.58 1.16
N ILE A 78 1.10 6.78 2.05
CA ILE A 78 0.40 6.06 3.11
C ILE A 78 1.26 6.04 4.37
N TYR A 79 0.62 6.15 5.53
CA TYR A 79 1.17 5.82 6.82
C TYR A 79 0.27 4.80 7.50
N LEU A 80 0.80 3.61 7.73
CA LEU A 80 0.11 2.50 8.39
C LEU A 80 0.76 2.27 9.75
N GLU A 81 -0.03 2.30 10.81
CA GLU A 81 0.37 2.00 12.17
C GLU A 81 -0.32 0.72 12.65
N LYS A 82 0.42 -0.13 13.30
CA LYS A 82 -0.09 -1.29 14.04
C LYS A 82 -0.11 -0.98 15.53
N PHE A 83 -1.16 -1.35 16.22
CA PHE A 83 -1.32 -1.14 17.65
C PHE A 83 -1.29 -2.47 18.42
N ASN A 84 -0.69 -2.42 19.59
CA ASN A 84 -0.78 -3.48 20.58
C ASN A 84 -2.12 -3.41 21.35
N MET A 85 -2.29 -4.29 22.32
CA MET A 85 -3.52 -4.36 23.16
C MET A 85 -3.75 -3.11 24.01
N GLU A 86 -2.71 -2.31 24.26
CA GLU A 86 -2.77 -1.05 25.02
C GLU A 86 -2.99 0.17 24.12
N LEU A 87 -3.26 -0.04 22.82
CA LEU A 87 -3.36 1.00 21.77
C LEU A 87 -2.10 1.86 21.63
N LYS A 88 -0.95 1.29 21.97
CA LYS A 88 0.36 1.88 21.64
C LYS A 88 0.83 1.37 20.29
N GLU A 89 1.50 2.24 19.55
CA GLU A 89 2.14 1.87 18.29
C GLU A 89 3.18 0.77 18.53
N ASP A 90 3.05 -0.30 17.76
CA ASP A 90 3.82 -1.53 17.89
C ASP A 90 4.73 -1.70 16.67
N ALA A 91 4.25 -1.22 15.53
CA ALA A 91 4.97 -1.19 14.27
C ALA A 91 4.35 -0.14 13.34
N SER A 92 5.13 0.36 12.39
CA SER A 92 4.63 1.26 11.36
C SER A 92 5.28 1.02 10.01
N ILE A 93 4.56 1.42 8.95
CA ILE A 93 5.07 1.44 7.58
C ILE A 93 4.62 2.74 6.92
N GLU A 94 5.57 3.44 6.31
CA GLU A 94 5.34 4.64 5.50
C GLU A 94 5.87 4.43 4.09
N ALA A 95 5.21 5.01 3.08
CA ALA A 95 5.66 4.99 1.69
C ALA A 95 5.05 6.14 0.91
N ASP A 96 5.71 6.58 -0.17
CA ASP A 96 5.20 7.61 -1.07
C ASP A 96 4.00 7.13 -1.91
N TYR A 97 3.93 5.82 -2.15
CA TYR A 97 2.87 5.18 -2.93
C TYR A 97 2.58 3.79 -2.37
N ALA A 98 1.31 3.42 -2.31
CA ALA A 98 0.90 2.06 -1.98
C ALA A 98 -0.21 1.56 -2.89
N TYR A 99 -0.19 0.25 -3.12
CA TYR A 99 -1.19 -0.50 -3.86
C TYR A 99 -1.53 -1.77 -3.10
N TYR A 100 -2.82 -2.03 -2.88
CA TYR A 100 -3.33 -3.24 -2.25
C TYR A 100 -4.12 -4.06 -3.23
N ASN A 101 -3.64 -5.25 -3.55
CA ASN A 101 -4.36 -6.25 -4.35
C ASN A 101 -5.29 -7.04 -3.44
N GLU A 102 -6.59 -6.80 -3.54
CA GLU A 102 -7.58 -7.37 -2.62
C GLU A 102 -7.68 -8.90 -2.72
N PRO A 103 -7.81 -9.53 -3.91
CA PRO A 103 -7.85 -10.99 -4.03
C PRO A 103 -6.55 -11.68 -3.63
N ALA A 104 -5.42 -11.05 -3.88
CA ALA A 104 -4.11 -11.58 -3.48
C ALA A 104 -3.80 -11.31 -2.01
N GLN A 105 -4.49 -10.35 -1.36
CA GLN A 105 -4.19 -9.82 -0.03
C GLN A 105 -2.73 -9.37 0.10
N ARG A 106 -2.25 -8.65 -0.92
CA ARG A 106 -0.85 -8.24 -1.02
C ARG A 106 -0.73 -6.74 -1.22
N TRP A 107 0.07 -6.14 -0.37
CA TRP A 107 0.51 -4.76 -0.47
C TRP A 107 1.76 -4.65 -1.32
N THR A 108 1.83 -3.59 -2.10
CA THR A 108 3.03 -3.14 -2.80
C THR A 108 3.26 -1.69 -2.40
N LEU A 109 4.38 -1.42 -1.74
CA LEU A 109 4.75 -0.09 -1.26
C LEU A 109 5.99 0.37 -2.03
N LYS A 110 5.97 1.62 -2.50
CA LYS A 110 7.03 2.18 -3.37
C LYS A 110 7.40 3.58 -2.96
N GLY A 111 8.67 3.91 -3.15
CA GLY A 111 9.24 5.23 -2.88
C GLY A 111 9.38 5.47 -1.37
N ASN A 112 10.58 5.74 -0.92
CA ASN A 112 10.91 6.07 0.47
C ASN A 112 10.16 5.20 1.49
N VAL A 113 10.20 3.87 1.28
CA VAL A 113 9.52 2.96 2.20
C VAL A 113 10.32 2.88 3.49
N HIS A 114 9.69 3.27 4.60
CA HIS A 114 10.23 3.17 5.95
C HIS A 114 9.31 2.27 6.76
N ALA A 115 9.86 1.21 7.34
CA ALA A 115 9.13 0.36 8.27
C ALA A 115 9.86 0.32 9.62
N MET A 116 9.09 0.24 10.70
CA MET A 116 9.60 0.07 12.05
C MET A 116 8.94 -1.17 12.67
N ASN A 117 9.73 -2.01 13.31
CA ASN A 117 9.22 -3.16 14.05
C ASN A 117 9.06 -2.86 15.55
N LEU A 118 8.51 -3.82 16.30
CA LEU A 118 8.29 -3.72 17.74
C LEU A 118 9.58 -3.47 18.54
N GLU A 119 10.71 -3.99 18.06
CA GLU A 119 12.02 -3.84 18.69
C GLU A 119 12.65 -2.46 18.42
N GLY A 120 11.99 -1.60 17.62
CA GLY A 120 12.48 -0.28 17.23
C GLY A 120 13.59 -0.34 16.17
N GLU A 121 13.66 -1.40 15.40
CA GLU A 121 14.53 -1.49 14.24
C GLU A 121 13.85 -0.81 13.04
N TYR A 122 14.61 -0.05 12.26
CA TYR A 122 14.14 0.67 11.07
C TYR A 122 14.62 -0.02 9.80
N PHE A 123 13.69 -0.20 8.86
CA PHE A 123 13.90 -0.81 7.56
C PHE A 123 13.59 0.21 6.48
N GLU A 124 14.58 0.53 5.63
CA GLU A 124 14.46 1.53 4.58
C GLU A 124 14.72 0.87 3.22
N THR A 125 13.78 0.99 2.28
CA THR A 125 13.89 0.39 0.94
C THR A 125 13.07 1.20 -0.07
N PRO A 126 13.42 1.25 -1.35
CA PRO A 126 12.57 1.88 -2.35
C PRO A 126 11.34 1.05 -2.75
N LEU A 127 11.30 -0.24 -2.38
CA LEU A 127 10.21 -1.14 -2.74
C LEU A 127 10.03 -2.21 -1.65
N LEU A 128 8.78 -2.44 -1.25
CA LEU A 128 8.42 -3.48 -0.28
C LEU A 128 7.13 -4.18 -0.71
N TYR A 129 7.11 -5.49 -0.57
CA TYR A 129 5.91 -6.30 -0.69
C TYR A 129 5.55 -6.89 0.66
N TRP A 130 4.27 -6.80 1.03
CA TRP A 130 3.73 -7.48 2.20
C TRP A 130 2.58 -8.39 1.74
N ASP A 131 2.77 -9.67 1.87
CA ASP A 131 1.80 -10.71 1.55
C ASP A 131 1.16 -11.20 2.84
N GLN A 132 -0.12 -10.85 3.03
CA GLN A 132 -0.86 -11.18 4.24
C GLN A 132 -1.25 -12.66 4.30
N LYS A 133 -1.38 -13.35 3.15
CA LYS A 133 -1.71 -14.77 3.12
C LYS A 133 -0.55 -15.65 3.59
N THR A 134 0.66 -15.26 3.24
CA THR A 134 1.87 -15.97 3.62
C THR A 134 2.55 -15.38 4.85
N GLU A 135 1.96 -14.31 5.41
CA GLU A 135 2.49 -13.57 6.56
C GLU A 135 3.96 -13.18 6.36
N SER A 136 4.29 -12.75 5.14
CA SER A 136 5.67 -12.45 4.76
C SER A 136 5.83 -11.05 4.18
N VAL A 137 6.97 -10.45 4.46
CA VAL A 137 7.42 -9.16 3.92
C VAL A 137 8.69 -9.40 3.14
N TYR A 138 8.79 -8.86 1.93
CA TYR A 138 9.97 -9.06 1.10
C TYR A 138 10.24 -7.90 0.14
N SER A 139 11.48 -7.83 -0.31
CA SER A 139 11.94 -6.90 -1.35
C SER A 139 13.07 -7.52 -2.14
N ASP A 140 13.15 -7.25 -3.43
CA ASP A 140 14.30 -7.56 -4.27
C ASP A 140 15.23 -6.35 -4.46
N SER A 141 14.87 -5.21 -3.86
CA SER A 141 15.61 -3.95 -3.94
C SER A 141 16.68 -3.83 -2.85
N SER A 142 17.37 -2.68 -2.83
CA SER A 142 18.28 -2.33 -1.74
C SER A 142 17.50 -2.18 -0.43
N ILE A 143 18.15 -2.57 0.67
CA ILE A 143 17.61 -2.44 2.03
C ILE A 143 18.68 -1.89 2.96
N VAL A 144 18.28 -0.97 3.82
CA VAL A 144 19.06 -0.51 4.95
C VAL A 144 18.29 -0.85 6.22
N ILE A 145 18.93 -1.52 7.16
CA ILE A 145 18.34 -1.88 8.45
C ILE A 145 19.17 -1.20 9.53
N THR A 146 18.54 -0.30 10.26
CA THR A 146 19.16 0.43 11.37
C THR A 146 18.68 -0.15 12.69
N ARG A 147 19.63 -0.61 13.50
CA ARG A 147 19.46 -1.12 14.85
C ARG A 147 20.20 -0.20 15.84
N GLN A 148 19.96 -0.41 17.16
CA GLN A 148 20.57 0.39 18.23
C GLN A 148 22.10 0.62 18.08
N ALA A 149 22.86 -0.37 17.61
CA ALA A 149 24.32 -0.32 17.54
C ALA A 149 24.89 -0.70 16.16
N SER A 150 24.06 -0.91 15.14
CA SER A 150 24.53 -1.35 13.83
C SER A 150 23.62 -0.92 12.68
N ILE A 151 24.24 -0.71 11.52
CA ILE A 151 23.54 -0.47 10.26
C ILE A 151 23.92 -1.62 9.31
N ILE A 152 22.93 -2.30 8.77
CA ILE A 152 23.10 -3.37 7.80
C ILE A 152 22.57 -2.87 6.47
N LYS A 153 23.40 -2.93 5.42
CA LYS A 153 23.00 -2.58 4.05
C LYS A 153 23.04 -3.84 3.20
N GLY A 154 22.06 -3.99 2.31
CA GLY A 154 22.01 -5.17 1.45
C GLY A 154 21.07 -5.02 0.26
N ILE A 155 20.92 -6.10 -0.49
CA ILE A 155 20.01 -6.22 -1.62
C ILE A 155 19.25 -7.54 -1.49
N GLY A 156 17.94 -7.44 -1.65
CA GLY A 156 17.04 -8.58 -1.49
C GLY A 156 16.82 -8.93 -0.02
N PHE A 157 15.58 -8.83 0.42
CA PHE A 157 15.15 -8.98 1.80
C PHE A 157 13.92 -9.88 1.86
N GLN A 158 13.83 -10.71 2.86
CA GLN A 158 12.65 -11.50 3.17
C GLN A 158 12.52 -11.66 4.68
N SER A 159 11.32 -11.44 5.20
CA SER A 159 11.00 -11.50 6.63
C SER A 159 9.62 -12.10 6.87
N ASN A 160 9.32 -12.43 8.13
CA ASN A 160 7.96 -12.55 8.60
C ASN A 160 7.30 -11.15 8.68
N GLN A 161 5.99 -11.11 8.88
CA GLN A 161 5.24 -9.83 8.91
C GLN A 161 5.55 -8.94 10.12
N GLU A 162 6.12 -9.49 11.20
CA GLU A 162 6.59 -8.76 12.38
C GLU A 162 7.95 -8.11 12.18
N LEU A 163 8.66 -8.39 11.07
CA LEU A 163 9.99 -7.89 10.75
C LEU A 163 11.06 -8.27 11.79
N ASN A 164 10.85 -9.31 12.59
CA ASN A 164 11.78 -9.75 13.62
C ASN A 164 12.63 -10.98 13.22
N LYS A 165 12.26 -11.67 12.13
CA LYS A 165 13.04 -12.79 11.56
C LYS A 165 13.24 -12.55 10.07
N TYR A 166 14.43 -12.16 9.66
CA TYR A 166 14.68 -11.80 8.28
C TYR A 166 15.99 -12.37 7.71
N THR A 167 16.02 -12.44 6.39
CA THR A 167 17.15 -12.86 5.58
C THR A 167 17.46 -11.79 4.55
N ILE A 168 18.72 -11.46 4.36
CA ILE A 168 19.22 -10.57 3.32
C ILE A 168 20.00 -11.42 2.30
N LYS A 169 19.61 -11.33 1.02
CA LYS A 169 20.24 -12.14 -0.05
C LYS A 169 21.69 -11.75 -0.33
N LYS A 170 21.98 -10.44 -0.28
CA LYS A 170 23.33 -9.90 -0.47
C LYS A 170 23.55 -8.77 0.52
N ILE A 171 24.56 -8.89 1.37
CA ILE A 171 24.96 -7.83 2.31
C ILE A 171 26.02 -6.95 1.63
N ALA A 172 25.86 -5.63 1.71
CA ALA A 172 26.81 -4.64 1.21
C ALA A 172 27.40 -3.88 2.39
N TYR A 173 28.72 -3.81 2.47
CA TYR A 173 29.47 -2.96 3.41
C TYR A 173 30.08 -1.78 2.65
N GLU A 174 30.20 -0.65 3.34
CA GLU A 174 30.52 0.65 2.73
C GLU A 174 32.02 0.83 2.40
N ASN A 175 32.90 -0.09 2.81
CA ASN A 175 34.33 0.00 2.53
C ASN A 175 34.83 -1.26 1.84
N ASP A 176 35.29 -1.08 0.63
CA ASP A 176 35.86 -2.09 -0.25
C ASP A 176 34.89 -3.12 -0.82
N ASN A 177 35.12 -3.49 -2.05
CA ASN A 177 34.45 -4.48 -2.88
C ASN A 177 34.24 -5.88 -2.24
N THR A 178 34.24 -5.97 -0.92
CA THR A 178 34.21 -7.22 -0.14
C THR A 178 32.92 -7.28 0.68
N ILE A 179 32.18 -8.38 0.56
CA ILE A 179 31.04 -8.71 1.42
C ILE A 179 31.60 -9.43 2.64
N VAL A 180 31.42 -8.87 3.84
CA VAL A 180 31.82 -9.49 5.10
C VAL A 180 30.59 -10.07 5.76
N THR A 181 30.62 -11.36 6.10
CA THR A 181 29.57 -12.02 6.90
C THR A 181 29.81 -11.77 8.39
N LYS A 182 28.77 -11.95 9.22
CA LYS A 182 28.83 -11.79 10.68
C LYS A 182 29.94 -12.62 11.34
N ASP A 183 30.38 -13.70 10.71
CA ASP A 183 31.44 -14.59 11.21
C ASP A 183 32.83 -14.26 10.69
N GLY A 184 33.04 -13.07 10.09
CA GLY A 184 34.34 -12.64 9.58
C GLY A 184 34.77 -13.29 8.27
N PHE A 185 33.91 -14.05 7.61
CA PHE A 185 34.18 -14.62 6.30
C PHE A 185 34.09 -13.55 5.20
N GLN A 186 35.15 -13.41 4.42
CA GLN A 186 35.17 -12.58 3.23
C GLN A 186 34.61 -13.39 2.05
N LEU A 187 33.59 -12.86 1.40
CA LEU A 187 33.01 -13.45 0.20
C LEU A 187 33.22 -12.51 -0.98
N GLU A 188 33.68 -13.06 -2.09
CA GLU A 188 33.79 -12.31 -3.32
C GLU A 188 32.41 -11.85 -3.84
N LYS A 189 32.39 -10.70 -4.52
CA LYS A 189 31.22 -9.91 -4.97
C LYS A 189 30.14 -10.69 -5.74
N ASN A 190 30.35 -11.93 -6.15
CA ASN A 190 29.48 -12.72 -7.02
C ASN A 190 28.78 -13.92 -6.36
N GLN A 191 28.91 -14.12 -5.06
CA GLN A 191 28.23 -15.26 -4.41
C GLN A 191 26.94 -14.81 -3.73
N ASN A 192 25.84 -15.51 -4.03
CA ASN A 192 24.58 -15.34 -3.33
C ASN A 192 24.68 -15.97 -1.95
N VAL A 193 24.83 -15.14 -0.93
CA VAL A 193 24.86 -15.58 0.47
C VAL A 193 23.49 -15.39 1.08
N LYS A 194 22.92 -16.46 1.57
CA LYS A 194 21.68 -16.43 2.34
C LYS A 194 22.07 -16.38 3.83
N ILE A 195 21.94 -15.20 4.45
CA ILE A 195 22.15 -15.03 5.89
C ILE A 195 20.79 -14.89 6.53
N SER A 196 20.41 -15.82 7.38
CA SER A 196 19.27 -15.69 8.26
C SER A 196 19.74 -15.05 9.56
N ILE A 197 19.20 -13.89 9.89
CA ILE A 197 19.47 -13.22 11.16
C ILE A 197 18.16 -13.31 11.95
N ASP A 198 18.16 -14.11 13.00
CA ASP A 198 17.09 -14.07 13.99
C ASP A 198 17.36 -12.89 14.91
N ALA A 199 16.36 -12.03 15.10
CA ALA A 199 16.46 -10.86 15.98
C ALA A 199 16.49 -11.23 17.46
N ASP A 200 16.27 -12.49 17.79
CA ASP A 200 16.38 -13.05 19.13
C ASP A 200 17.86 -13.20 19.55
N PHE A 201 18.58 -12.09 19.69
CA PHE A 201 19.79 -12.07 20.48
C PHE A 201 19.43 -11.61 21.90
N SER A 202 19.04 -12.58 22.76
CA SER A 202 19.19 -12.39 24.21
C SER A 202 20.66 -12.08 24.48
N ALA A 203 20.91 -10.86 24.98
CA ALA A 203 22.19 -10.47 25.52
C ALA A 203 22.53 -11.44 26.68
N GLU A 204 23.58 -12.19 26.53
CA GLU A 204 24.37 -12.63 27.68
C GLU A 204 25.27 -11.51 28.17
#